data_233810a014bc35878f0c4ad9c0afab0b
#
_entry.id   233810a014bc35878f0c4ad9c0afab0b
#
_cell.length_a   1.000
_cell.length_b   1.000
_cell.length_c   1.000
_cell.angle_alpha   90.00
_cell.angle_beta   90.00
_cell.angle_gamma   90.00
#
_symmetry.space_group_name_H-M   'P 1'
#
loop_
_entity.id
_entity.type
_entity.pdbx_description
1 polymer ?
#
loop_
_entity_poly.entity_id
_entity_poly.type
_entity_poly.pdbx_seq_one_letter_code
_entity_poly.pdbx_strand_id
1 'polypeptide(L)'
;MQNLPPEPPVQHVAVVGGGTAGWMTALLLSTSTFGARLKVTVLDAPTADVAGVAEGSTPSLRGFFDALGIDEAEWMPACDATYKTGTAFDGWGTRPGYERWFHPYPSILDDLVVPQFLRNVHARLGGADVHAHPDRFFMSQRVAAEGRAPRPAHAFPFDLGYGYHFDATLLAAFLRAKALERGVAHVARPVNAATLDERGDIRSLELDGGDSLAADFFVDCSGAASLLIGRALQTPYVSFSGMLFNDAAIALTVPGDDGPLPSQTTATTLRHGWASTTPLASRVGHGYFFSSAHVSADAAETELRTHLGLLDADVSARHAQARAGRHAAHWHRNCVAIGRSQGFIEPLQAGELLFVQRAAASLVDVLERGDLGDGARAAFNHGLNALMDGVRDYVVAHYKVNGRTDSDYWRANAANTALSPPLQQLLRTWFASQPIAPGIDNGTFGTGCAALSWYCLLAGVGVFPELPPQDANGAGADLAGIDDLIRRSTPNFPDHRAWLRAIPPHAERIDLRRRPSDAGRRATLGAL
;
A
#
# COMPACT_ATOMS: atom_id res chain seq x y z
N MET A 1 -6.97 -3.51 48.32
CA MET A 1 -7.76 -3.75 47.08
C MET A 1 -7.25 -2.77 46.06
N GLN A 2 -6.43 -3.20 45.13
CA GLN A 2 -6.05 -2.36 44.01
C GLN A 2 -7.31 -2.09 43.18
N ASN A 3 -7.67 -0.83 42.99
CA ASN A 3 -8.74 -0.45 42.07
C ASN A 3 -8.36 -0.95 40.67
N LEU A 4 -8.91 -2.08 40.27
CA LEU A 4 -8.87 -2.50 38.87
C LEU A 4 -9.54 -1.40 38.05
N PRO A 5 -8.96 -0.99 36.93
CA PRO A 5 -9.63 -0.06 36.02
C PRO A 5 -11.00 -0.64 35.64
N PRO A 6 -12.01 0.21 35.38
CA PRO A 6 -13.35 -0.26 35.00
C PRO A 6 -13.24 -1.21 33.81
N GLU A 7 -14.14 -2.21 33.78
CA GLU A 7 -14.20 -3.13 32.63
C GLU A 7 -14.38 -2.35 31.33
N PRO A 8 -13.64 -2.72 30.26
CA PRO A 8 -13.80 -2.06 28.98
C PRO A 8 -15.23 -2.25 28.46
N PRO A 9 -15.80 -1.25 27.78
CA PRO A 9 -17.17 -1.32 27.24
C PRO A 9 -17.34 -2.40 26.18
N VAL A 10 -16.24 -2.89 25.59
CA VAL A 10 -16.19 -3.99 24.61
C VAL A 10 -15.38 -5.13 25.20
N GLN A 11 -15.99 -6.29 25.36
CA GLN A 11 -15.35 -7.52 25.86
C GLN A 11 -15.18 -8.57 24.76
N HIS A 12 -16.01 -8.53 23.71
CA HIS A 12 -15.96 -9.47 22.61
C HIS A 12 -16.01 -8.74 21.26
N VAL A 13 -14.98 -8.93 20.43
CA VAL A 13 -14.92 -8.47 19.04
C VAL A 13 -15.01 -9.67 18.10
N ALA A 14 -15.97 -9.64 17.18
CA ALA A 14 -16.10 -10.60 16.09
C ALA A 14 -15.55 -10.01 14.78
N VAL A 15 -14.54 -10.66 14.20
CA VAL A 15 -13.93 -10.28 12.92
C VAL A 15 -14.45 -11.22 11.83
N VAL A 16 -15.15 -10.69 10.83
CA VAL A 16 -15.73 -11.46 9.73
C VAL A 16 -14.82 -11.42 8.51
N GLY A 17 -14.17 -12.52 8.22
CA GLY A 17 -13.23 -12.70 7.11
C GLY A 17 -11.82 -13.07 7.59
N GLY A 18 -11.33 -14.23 7.16
CA GLY A 18 -10.04 -14.84 7.50
C GLY A 18 -8.93 -14.56 6.47
N GLY A 19 -9.03 -13.49 5.69
CA GLY A 19 -7.94 -13.01 4.85
C GLY A 19 -6.87 -12.24 5.63
N THR A 20 -5.87 -11.72 4.92
CA THR A 20 -4.78 -10.92 5.50
C THR A 20 -5.29 -9.78 6.40
N ALA A 21 -6.33 -9.04 5.96
CA ALA A 21 -6.91 -7.94 6.72
C ALA A 21 -7.52 -8.40 8.05
N GLY A 22 -8.25 -9.51 8.06
CA GLY A 22 -8.88 -10.05 9.27
C GLY A 22 -7.87 -10.54 10.29
N TRP A 23 -6.89 -11.34 9.87
CA TRP A 23 -5.87 -11.86 10.77
C TRP A 23 -4.91 -10.77 11.26
N MET A 24 -4.56 -9.80 10.42
CA MET A 24 -3.78 -8.63 10.82
C MET A 24 -4.50 -7.82 11.91
N THR A 25 -5.79 -7.57 11.72
CA THR A 25 -6.63 -6.87 12.70
C THR A 25 -6.76 -7.66 14.02
N ALA A 26 -7.02 -8.96 13.93
CA ALA A 26 -7.14 -9.82 15.11
C ALA A 26 -5.83 -9.88 15.93
N LEU A 27 -4.67 -9.92 15.24
CA LEU A 27 -3.36 -9.85 15.88
C LEU A 27 -3.15 -8.53 16.62
N LEU A 28 -3.43 -7.39 16.00
CA LEU A 28 -3.29 -6.09 16.66
C LEU A 28 -4.21 -5.97 17.87
N LEU A 29 -5.46 -6.43 17.76
CA LEU A 29 -6.40 -6.45 18.89
C LEU A 29 -5.90 -7.34 20.04
N SER A 30 -5.36 -8.52 19.76
CA SER A 30 -4.87 -9.46 20.78
C SER A 30 -3.60 -8.98 21.48
N THR A 31 -2.80 -8.11 20.86
CA THR A 31 -1.55 -7.56 21.40
C THR A 31 -1.69 -6.18 22.01
N SER A 32 -2.89 -5.58 21.96
CA SER A 32 -3.18 -4.30 22.59
C SER A 32 -3.06 -4.38 24.12
N THR A 33 -2.95 -3.25 24.78
CA THR A 33 -2.79 -3.18 26.26
C THR A 33 -3.95 -3.80 27.02
N PHE A 34 -5.12 -3.89 26.40
CA PHE A 34 -6.31 -4.57 26.95
C PHE A 34 -6.57 -5.96 26.34
N GLY A 35 -5.73 -6.40 25.40
CA GLY A 35 -5.92 -7.65 24.64
C GLY A 35 -6.10 -8.91 25.51
N ALA A 36 -5.46 -8.96 26.69
CA ALA A 36 -5.65 -10.05 27.64
C ALA A 36 -7.08 -10.15 28.23
N ARG A 37 -7.89 -9.08 28.10
CA ARG A 37 -9.29 -9.02 28.57
C ARG A 37 -10.28 -9.02 27.41
N LEU A 38 -9.79 -8.91 26.17
CA LEU A 38 -10.61 -8.86 24.98
C LEU A 38 -10.70 -10.24 24.34
N LYS A 39 -11.90 -10.78 24.26
CA LYS A 39 -12.15 -11.95 23.42
C LYS A 39 -12.19 -11.52 21.95
N VAL A 40 -11.31 -12.07 21.12
CA VAL A 40 -11.33 -11.86 19.67
C VAL A 40 -11.67 -13.18 19.00
N THR A 41 -12.68 -13.15 18.12
CA THR A 41 -13.09 -14.33 17.34
C THR A 41 -13.07 -13.98 15.86
N VAL A 42 -12.29 -14.70 15.06
CA VAL A 42 -12.28 -14.60 13.60
C VAL A 42 -13.22 -15.65 13.02
N LEU A 43 -14.11 -15.23 12.13
CA LEU A 43 -15.03 -16.10 11.40
C LEU A 43 -14.70 -16.05 9.92
N ASP A 44 -14.49 -17.21 9.30
CA ASP A 44 -14.27 -17.29 7.85
C ASP A 44 -14.89 -18.55 7.25
N ALA A 45 -15.14 -18.51 5.95
CA ALA A 45 -15.44 -19.71 5.20
C ALA A 45 -14.14 -20.52 5.01
N PRO A 46 -14.18 -21.86 5.06
CA PRO A 46 -13.07 -22.67 4.60
C PRO A 46 -12.72 -22.28 3.16
N THR A 47 -11.55 -21.68 2.97
CA THR A 47 -11.08 -21.34 1.63
C THR A 47 -10.51 -22.59 0.97
N ALA A 48 -10.90 -22.84 -0.29
CA ALA A 48 -10.18 -23.81 -1.13
C ALA A 48 -8.72 -23.31 -1.28
N ASP A 49 -7.77 -24.27 -1.37
CA ASP A 49 -6.35 -23.99 -1.63
C ASP A 49 -6.19 -23.27 -2.99
N VAL A 50 -6.30 -21.98 -2.96
CA VAL A 50 -6.12 -21.13 -4.14
C VAL A 50 -4.75 -20.51 -4.01
N ALA A 51 -3.83 -20.83 -4.93
CA ALA A 51 -2.50 -20.20 -4.94
C ALA A 51 -2.64 -18.67 -4.82
N GLY A 52 -1.94 -18.07 -3.88
CA GLY A 52 -2.10 -16.67 -3.56
C GLY A 52 -1.69 -15.74 -4.69
N VAL A 53 -2.26 -14.56 -4.69
CA VAL A 53 -1.82 -13.46 -5.53
C VAL A 53 -0.55 -12.88 -4.91
N ALA A 54 0.46 -12.59 -5.75
CA ALA A 54 1.64 -11.86 -5.31
C ALA A 54 1.26 -10.39 -5.09
N GLU A 55 1.51 -9.91 -3.89
CA GLU A 55 1.23 -8.54 -3.48
C GLU A 55 2.50 -7.81 -3.04
N GLY A 56 2.46 -6.48 -3.10
CA GLY A 56 3.50 -5.62 -2.56
C GLY A 56 3.01 -4.82 -1.37
N SER A 57 3.91 -4.46 -0.47
CA SER A 57 3.63 -3.54 0.62
C SER A 57 4.44 -2.25 0.53
N THR A 58 4.03 -1.27 1.31
CA THR A 58 4.85 -0.12 1.69
C THR A 58 5.74 -0.49 2.89
N PRO A 59 6.69 0.37 3.30
CA PRO A 59 7.51 0.14 4.50
C PRO A 59 6.71 -0.03 5.81
N SER A 60 5.43 0.37 5.83
CA SER A 60 4.56 0.22 7.01
C SER A 60 4.42 -1.24 7.47
N LEU A 61 4.51 -2.22 6.56
CA LEU A 61 4.42 -3.64 6.93
C LEU A 61 5.61 -4.08 7.80
N ARG A 62 6.79 -3.50 7.60
CA ARG A 62 7.93 -3.72 8.50
C ARG A 62 7.59 -3.25 9.92
N GLY A 63 7.07 -2.03 10.06
CA GLY A 63 6.65 -1.50 11.37
C GLY A 63 5.58 -2.35 12.06
N PHE A 64 4.68 -2.96 11.29
CA PHE A 64 3.70 -3.91 11.81
C PHE A 64 4.36 -5.14 12.43
N PHE A 65 5.28 -5.80 11.74
CA PHE A 65 5.99 -6.98 12.26
C PHE A 65 6.92 -6.62 13.42
N ASP A 66 7.64 -5.50 13.35
CA ASP A 66 8.48 -5.01 14.44
C ASP A 66 7.67 -4.77 15.73
N ALA A 67 6.46 -4.18 15.61
CA ALA A 67 5.57 -3.95 16.75
C ALA A 67 5.05 -5.25 17.38
N LEU A 68 4.93 -6.32 16.60
CA LEU A 68 4.52 -7.64 17.05
C LEU A 68 5.69 -8.51 17.55
N GLY A 69 6.94 -8.07 17.38
CA GLY A 69 8.15 -8.83 17.71
C GLY A 69 8.34 -10.05 16.80
N ILE A 70 7.87 -9.99 15.55
CA ILE A 70 8.01 -11.06 14.55
C ILE A 70 9.17 -10.72 13.63
N ASP A 71 10.18 -11.59 13.59
CA ASP A 71 11.41 -11.41 12.81
C ASP A 71 11.21 -11.71 11.31
N GLU A 72 11.93 -10.99 10.44
CA GLU A 72 11.97 -11.27 8.99
C GLU A 72 12.41 -12.71 8.69
N ALA A 73 13.35 -13.25 9.46
CA ALA A 73 13.82 -14.63 9.31
C ALA A 73 12.72 -15.67 9.59
N GLU A 74 11.69 -15.30 10.33
CA GLU A 74 10.56 -16.18 10.64
C GLU A 74 9.48 -16.11 9.55
N TRP A 75 9.03 -14.89 9.20
CA TRP A 75 7.86 -14.75 8.35
C TRP A 75 8.16 -14.70 6.85
N MET A 76 9.31 -14.14 6.42
CA MET A 76 9.60 -14.00 5.00
C MET A 76 9.73 -15.35 4.27
N PRO A 77 10.47 -16.35 4.80
CA PRO A 77 10.49 -17.66 4.17
C PRO A 77 9.12 -18.35 4.13
N ALA A 78 8.32 -18.18 5.20
CA ALA A 78 6.98 -18.78 5.28
C ALA A 78 5.99 -18.17 4.28
N CYS A 79 6.24 -16.94 3.80
CA CYS A 79 5.34 -16.20 2.91
C CYS A 79 5.89 -16.04 1.47
N ASP A 80 6.93 -16.80 1.09
CA ASP A 80 7.63 -16.65 -0.20
C ASP A 80 8.07 -15.20 -0.47
N ALA A 81 8.41 -14.47 0.59
CA ALA A 81 8.56 -13.02 0.55
C ALA A 81 9.93 -12.59 0.01
N THR A 82 9.94 -11.39 -0.60
CA THR A 82 11.14 -10.68 -1.05
C THR A 82 11.10 -9.23 -0.60
N TYR A 83 12.23 -8.52 -0.70
CA TYR A 83 12.29 -7.10 -0.41
C TYR A 83 11.79 -6.25 -1.58
N LYS A 84 11.23 -5.09 -1.23
CA LYS A 84 10.77 -4.06 -2.18
C LYS A 84 11.29 -2.70 -1.74
N THR A 85 12.16 -2.06 -2.53
CA THR A 85 12.72 -0.72 -2.24
C THR A 85 11.95 0.41 -2.91
N GLY A 86 11.00 0.07 -3.78
CA GLY A 86 10.18 1.04 -4.50
C GLY A 86 9.41 0.42 -5.65
N THR A 87 8.92 1.28 -6.53
CA THR A 87 8.18 0.88 -7.74
C THR A 87 8.82 1.51 -8.97
N ALA A 88 9.17 0.71 -9.96
CA ALA A 88 9.57 1.18 -11.28
C ALA A 88 8.34 1.36 -12.17
N PHE A 89 8.25 2.48 -12.85
CA PHE A 89 7.17 2.85 -13.77
C PHE A 89 7.70 2.83 -15.19
N ASP A 90 7.29 1.86 -16.01
CA ASP A 90 7.71 1.71 -17.40
C ASP A 90 6.62 2.17 -18.37
N GLY A 91 6.97 3.02 -19.32
CA GLY A 91 6.06 3.55 -20.33
C GLY A 91 5.07 4.61 -19.80
N TRP A 92 5.22 5.08 -18.57
CA TRP A 92 4.33 6.08 -17.98
C TRP A 92 4.60 7.51 -18.42
N GLY A 93 5.76 7.80 -18.96
CA GLY A 93 6.08 9.08 -19.58
C GLY A 93 6.20 8.95 -21.11
N THR A 94 5.90 10.01 -21.83
CA THR A 94 6.01 10.07 -23.30
C THR A 94 7.12 11.00 -23.78
N ARG A 95 7.74 11.75 -22.88
CA ARG A 95 8.86 12.65 -23.19
C ARG A 95 10.16 11.85 -23.28
N PRO A 96 11.05 12.13 -24.24
CA PRO A 96 12.34 11.46 -24.34
C PRO A 96 13.15 11.55 -23.03
N GLY A 97 13.57 10.39 -22.50
CA GLY A 97 14.31 10.28 -21.24
C GLY A 97 13.44 10.26 -19.98
N TYR A 98 12.10 10.26 -20.14
CA TYR A 98 11.13 10.17 -19.06
C TYR A 98 10.15 8.99 -19.22
N GLU A 99 10.44 8.07 -20.11
CA GLU A 99 9.62 6.88 -20.37
C GLU A 99 9.59 5.93 -19.17
N ARG A 100 10.64 5.98 -18.37
CA ARG A 100 10.79 5.20 -17.15
C ARG A 100 11.21 6.09 -16.01
N TRP A 101 10.68 5.81 -14.80
CA TRP A 101 11.09 6.44 -13.55
C TRP A 101 10.88 5.50 -12.38
N PHE A 102 11.57 5.76 -11.27
CA PHE A 102 11.47 4.95 -10.05
C PHE A 102 10.90 5.78 -8.89
N HIS A 103 9.93 5.22 -8.20
CA HIS A 103 9.42 5.77 -6.95
C HIS A 103 10.14 5.08 -5.78
N PRO A 104 11.06 5.76 -5.08
CA PRO A 104 11.82 5.20 -3.98
C PRO A 104 10.98 5.12 -2.69
N TYR A 105 11.33 4.21 -1.81
CA TYR A 105 10.96 4.32 -0.41
C TYR A 105 12.07 5.07 0.33
N PRO A 106 11.77 6.24 0.93
CA PRO A 106 12.80 7.07 1.56
C PRO A 106 13.51 6.38 2.73
N SER A 107 14.79 6.66 2.87
CA SER A 107 15.65 6.19 3.95
C SER A 107 16.43 7.37 4.57
N ILE A 108 17.16 7.11 5.64
CA ILE A 108 18.04 8.11 6.25
C ILE A 108 19.15 8.57 5.29
N LEU A 109 19.57 7.71 4.35
CA LEU A 109 20.56 8.09 3.33
C LEU A 109 20.02 9.17 2.39
N ASP A 110 18.72 9.18 2.18
CA ASP A 110 18.07 10.13 1.29
C ASP A 110 17.98 11.53 1.92
N ASP A 111 18.16 11.67 3.24
CA ASP A 111 18.24 12.96 3.93
C ASP A 111 19.38 13.83 3.36
N LEU A 112 20.40 13.23 2.75
CA LEU A 112 21.52 13.93 2.10
C LEU A 112 21.19 14.33 0.65
N VAL A 113 20.37 13.57 -0.06
CA VAL A 113 20.11 13.77 -1.50
C VAL A 113 18.76 14.42 -1.79
N VAL A 114 17.75 14.25 -0.92
CA VAL A 114 16.44 14.88 -1.09
C VAL A 114 16.51 16.41 -1.24
N PRO A 115 17.28 17.16 -0.42
CA PRO A 115 17.42 18.59 -0.61
C PRO A 115 18.01 18.97 -1.97
N GLN A 116 18.93 18.14 -2.50
CA GLN A 116 19.56 18.36 -3.79
C GLN A 116 18.59 18.04 -4.94
N PHE A 117 17.83 16.95 -4.83
CA PHE A 117 16.74 16.63 -5.75
C PHE A 117 15.71 17.76 -5.82
N LEU A 118 15.20 18.22 -4.67
CA LEU A 118 14.22 19.29 -4.60
C LEU A 118 14.77 20.62 -5.15
N ARG A 119 16.05 20.94 -4.91
CA ARG A 119 16.71 22.10 -5.52
C ARG A 119 16.62 22.04 -7.04
N ASN A 120 16.97 20.89 -7.64
CA ASN A 120 16.91 20.72 -9.09
C ASN A 120 15.48 20.77 -9.62
N VAL A 121 14.52 20.17 -8.92
CA VAL A 121 13.09 20.25 -9.29
C VAL A 121 12.62 21.71 -9.26
N HIS A 122 12.92 22.47 -8.22
CA HIS A 122 12.52 23.88 -8.13
C HIS A 122 13.24 24.75 -9.17
N ALA A 123 14.53 24.52 -9.44
CA ALA A 123 15.24 25.21 -10.51
C ALA A 123 14.61 24.95 -11.87
N ARG A 124 14.24 23.68 -12.15
CA ARG A 124 13.58 23.32 -13.41
C ARG A 124 12.15 23.88 -13.51
N LEU A 125 11.40 23.92 -12.39
CA LEU A 125 10.12 24.64 -12.32
C LEU A 125 10.28 26.14 -12.65
N GLY A 126 11.42 26.74 -12.34
CA GLY A 126 11.79 28.10 -12.70
C GLY A 126 12.33 28.28 -14.12
N GLY A 127 12.41 27.20 -14.92
CA GLY A 127 12.89 27.24 -16.32
C GLY A 127 14.38 26.94 -16.50
N ALA A 128 15.15 26.63 -15.42
CA ALA A 128 16.56 26.26 -15.55
C ALA A 128 16.72 24.87 -16.19
N ASP A 129 17.67 24.71 -17.09
CA ASP A 129 17.98 23.41 -17.71
C ASP A 129 18.92 22.60 -16.80
N VAL A 130 18.33 21.93 -15.83
CA VAL A 130 19.03 21.06 -14.88
C VAL A 130 18.35 19.69 -14.80
N HIS A 131 19.12 18.65 -14.49
CA HIS A 131 18.56 17.33 -14.28
C HIS A 131 17.70 17.28 -13.00
N ALA A 132 16.43 16.91 -13.14
CA ALA A 132 15.48 16.75 -12.03
C ALA A 132 14.81 15.37 -12.02
N HIS A 133 15.31 14.40 -12.81
CA HIS A 133 14.77 13.05 -12.84
C HIS A 133 15.17 12.29 -11.57
N PRO A 134 14.21 11.65 -10.82
CA PRO A 134 14.47 11.04 -9.52
C PRO A 134 15.51 9.92 -9.59
N ASP A 135 15.60 9.16 -10.68
CA ASP A 135 16.52 8.03 -10.83
C ASP A 135 18.01 8.43 -10.72
N ARG A 136 18.32 9.72 -10.89
CA ARG A 136 19.68 10.24 -10.72
C ARG A 136 20.05 10.52 -9.26
N PHE A 137 19.09 10.51 -8.34
CA PHE A 137 19.31 10.93 -6.95
C PHE A 137 19.23 9.77 -5.97
N PHE A 138 18.29 8.85 -6.17
CA PHE A 138 17.99 7.81 -5.16
C PHE A 138 18.75 6.51 -5.42
N MET A 139 19.54 6.08 -4.43
CA MET A 139 20.34 4.84 -4.49
C MET A 139 19.45 3.60 -4.62
N SER A 140 18.26 3.62 -4.04
CA SER A 140 17.31 2.51 -4.06
C SER A 140 16.95 2.05 -5.48
N GLN A 141 16.89 2.98 -6.45
CA GLN A 141 16.70 2.66 -7.86
C GLN A 141 17.78 1.71 -8.38
N ARG A 142 19.04 2.04 -8.10
CA ARG A 142 20.17 1.25 -8.58
C ARG A 142 20.27 -0.09 -7.87
N VAL A 143 20.08 -0.10 -6.54
CA VAL A 143 20.05 -1.32 -5.74
C VAL A 143 18.96 -2.28 -6.25
N ALA A 144 17.77 -1.75 -6.54
CA ALA A 144 16.67 -2.55 -7.09
C ALA A 144 16.99 -3.12 -8.48
N ALA A 145 17.49 -2.28 -9.39
CA ALA A 145 17.81 -2.67 -10.77
C ALA A 145 18.95 -3.70 -10.86
N GLU A 146 19.91 -3.65 -9.92
CA GLU A 146 21.02 -4.62 -9.84
C GLU A 146 20.65 -5.91 -9.08
N GLY A 147 19.39 -6.11 -8.67
CA GLY A 147 18.96 -7.32 -7.96
C GLY A 147 19.61 -7.45 -6.58
N ARG A 148 19.74 -6.36 -5.84
CA ARG A 148 20.35 -6.34 -4.51
C ARG A 148 19.31 -6.20 -3.41
N ALA A 149 19.62 -6.77 -2.24
CA ALA A 149 18.81 -6.60 -1.04
C ALA A 149 19.04 -5.20 -0.44
N PRO A 150 18.03 -4.59 0.22
CA PRO A 150 18.14 -3.25 0.80
C PRO A 150 18.91 -3.20 2.12
N ARG A 151 19.26 -4.37 2.67
CA ARG A 151 20.02 -4.50 3.93
C ARG A 151 21.50 -4.78 3.62
N PRO A 152 22.43 -3.97 4.10
CA PRO A 152 23.85 -4.16 3.82
C PRO A 152 24.42 -5.39 4.54
N ALA A 153 25.40 -6.04 3.90
CA ALA A 153 26.01 -7.29 4.39
C ALA A 153 26.96 -7.12 5.58
N HIS A 154 27.45 -5.91 5.83
CA HIS A 154 28.47 -5.63 6.85
C HIS A 154 28.03 -4.49 7.77
N ALA A 155 28.93 -4.03 8.64
CA ALA A 155 28.71 -2.90 9.55
C ALA A 155 28.49 -1.54 8.85
N PHE A 156 27.97 -1.54 7.62
CA PHE A 156 27.46 -0.34 6.96
C PHE A 156 26.21 0.11 7.74
N PRO A 157 26.20 1.33 8.28
CA PRO A 157 25.28 1.68 9.37
C PRO A 157 23.85 1.99 8.92
N PHE A 158 23.54 1.85 7.62
CA PHE A 158 22.27 2.33 7.07
C PHE A 158 21.56 1.25 6.23
N ASP A 159 20.28 1.00 6.53
CA ASP A 159 19.38 0.29 5.63
C ASP A 159 18.78 1.29 4.63
N LEU A 160 18.42 0.82 3.43
CA LEU A 160 17.50 1.55 2.57
C LEU A 160 16.07 1.46 3.12
N GLY A 161 15.19 2.36 2.70
CA GLY A 161 13.76 2.21 2.91
C GLY A 161 13.23 1.03 2.10
N TYR A 162 12.47 0.14 2.73
CA TYR A 162 11.90 -1.01 2.05
C TYR A 162 10.57 -1.49 2.66
N GLY A 163 9.72 -2.01 1.82
CA GLY A 163 8.64 -2.91 2.13
C GLY A 163 8.96 -4.30 1.57
N TYR A 164 7.92 -5.05 1.22
CA TYR A 164 8.07 -6.43 0.81
C TYR A 164 7.15 -6.78 -0.35
N HIS A 165 7.48 -7.85 -1.07
CA HIS A 165 6.53 -8.65 -1.83
C HIS A 165 6.30 -9.95 -1.07
N PHE A 166 5.11 -10.52 -1.20
CA PHE A 166 4.73 -11.74 -0.51
C PHE A 166 3.55 -12.42 -1.22
N ASP A 167 3.35 -13.69 -0.92
CA ASP A 167 2.13 -14.40 -1.24
C ASP A 167 1.05 -14.07 -0.22
N ALA A 168 -0.06 -13.48 -0.67
CA ALA A 168 -1.16 -13.04 0.19
C ALA A 168 -1.82 -14.20 0.95
N THR A 169 -1.91 -15.40 0.35
CA THR A 169 -2.49 -16.59 1.00
C THR A 169 -1.56 -17.13 2.09
N LEU A 170 -0.26 -17.22 1.79
CA LEU A 170 0.74 -17.65 2.77
C LEU A 170 0.85 -16.65 3.92
N LEU A 171 0.80 -15.34 3.63
CA LEU A 171 0.79 -14.32 4.66
C LEU A 171 -0.44 -14.44 5.57
N ALA A 172 -1.64 -14.63 5.01
CA ALA A 172 -2.85 -14.84 5.80
C ALA A 172 -2.74 -16.09 6.69
N ALA A 173 -2.20 -17.21 6.17
CA ALA A 173 -1.98 -18.44 6.92
C ALA A 173 -0.97 -18.24 8.06
N PHE A 174 0.14 -17.53 7.80
CA PHE A 174 1.13 -17.19 8.82
C PHE A 174 0.53 -16.31 9.94
N LEU A 175 -0.17 -15.25 9.57
CA LEU A 175 -0.83 -14.36 10.53
C LEU A 175 -1.89 -15.09 11.35
N ARG A 176 -2.65 -16.02 10.72
CA ARG A 176 -3.60 -16.91 11.42
C ARG A 176 -2.88 -17.72 12.49
N ALA A 177 -1.79 -18.40 12.15
CA ALA A 177 -1.04 -19.19 13.13
C ALA A 177 -0.61 -18.33 14.32
N LYS A 178 -0.04 -17.15 14.06
CA LYS A 178 0.38 -16.20 15.10
C LYS A 178 -0.77 -15.66 15.95
N ALA A 179 -1.95 -15.47 15.36
CA ALA A 179 -3.15 -15.03 16.09
C ALA A 179 -3.66 -16.13 17.02
N LEU A 180 -3.70 -17.39 16.55
CA LEU A 180 -4.11 -18.54 17.36
C LEU A 180 -3.15 -18.77 18.53
N GLU A 181 -1.83 -18.66 18.34
CA GLU A 181 -0.82 -18.72 19.42
C GLU A 181 -1.06 -17.67 20.51
N ARG A 182 -1.70 -16.54 20.17
CA ARG A 182 -2.05 -15.45 21.08
C ARG A 182 -3.48 -15.52 21.65
N GLY A 183 -4.15 -16.65 21.47
CA GLY A 183 -5.48 -16.91 22.04
C GLY A 183 -6.66 -16.33 21.26
N VAL A 184 -6.46 -15.87 20.02
CA VAL A 184 -7.57 -15.51 19.14
C VAL A 184 -8.38 -16.77 18.82
N ALA A 185 -9.70 -16.72 19.01
CA ALA A 185 -10.59 -17.81 18.65
C ALA A 185 -10.87 -17.82 17.13
N HIS A 186 -11.00 -19.00 16.56
CA HIS A 186 -11.33 -19.17 15.15
C HIS A 186 -12.57 -20.03 14.97
N VAL A 187 -13.49 -19.57 14.16
CA VAL A 187 -14.70 -20.28 13.76
C VAL A 187 -14.70 -20.43 12.24
N ALA A 188 -14.31 -21.62 11.75
CA ALA A 188 -14.22 -21.94 10.32
C ALA A 188 -15.63 -22.23 9.74
N ARG A 189 -16.49 -21.21 9.75
CA ARG A 189 -17.87 -21.27 9.24
C ARG A 189 -18.24 -19.96 8.54
N PRO A 190 -18.89 -20.04 7.37
CA PRO A 190 -19.39 -18.85 6.69
C PRO A 190 -20.38 -18.06 7.54
N VAL A 191 -20.31 -16.75 7.46
CA VAL A 191 -21.34 -15.84 7.96
C VAL A 191 -22.31 -15.57 6.81
N ASN A 192 -23.58 -15.94 7.00
CA ASN A 192 -24.62 -15.81 5.99
C ASN A 192 -25.34 -14.45 6.07
N ALA A 193 -25.61 -13.99 7.31
CA ALA A 193 -26.32 -12.74 7.56
C ALA A 193 -25.91 -12.15 8.93
N ALA A 194 -26.37 -10.93 9.18
CA ALA A 194 -26.32 -10.31 10.50
C ALA A 194 -27.74 -9.87 10.91
N THR A 195 -28.09 -10.16 12.17
CA THR A 195 -29.33 -9.70 12.78
C THR A 195 -29.09 -8.37 13.47
N LEU A 196 -29.96 -7.39 13.22
CA LEU A 196 -29.91 -6.08 13.86
C LEU A 196 -30.87 -6.01 15.06
N ASP A 197 -30.51 -5.20 16.04
CA ASP A 197 -31.39 -4.85 17.15
C ASP A 197 -32.35 -3.70 16.79
N GLU A 198 -33.20 -3.28 17.70
CA GLU A 198 -34.17 -2.20 17.52
C GLU A 198 -33.50 -0.83 17.26
N ARG A 199 -32.23 -0.66 17.67
CA ARG A 199 -31.43 0.55 17.43
C ARG A 199 -30.72 0.49 16.09
N GLY A 200 -30.71 -0.69 15.45
CA GLY A 200 -29.99 -0.98 14.20
C GLY A 200 -28.52 -1.32 14.40
N ASP A 201 -28.07 -1.60 15.62
CA ASP A 201 -26.76 -2.19 15.88
C ASP A 201 -26.77 -3.68 15.53
N ILE A 202 -25.63 -4.24 15.14
CA ILE A 202 -25.53 -5.68 14.90
C ILE A 202 -25.62 -6.39 16.25
N ARG A 203 -26.64 -7.25 16.40
CA ARG A 203 -26.86 -8.07 17.58
C ARG A 203 -26.10 -9.38 17.53
N SER A 204 -26.15 -10.04 16.37
CA SER A 204 -25.51 -11.34 16.17
C SER A 204 -25.27 -11.62 14.70
N LEU A 205 -24.36 -12.56 14.44
CA LEU A 205 -24.06 -13.10 13.10
C LEU A 205 -24.74 -14.47 12.97
N GLU A 206 -25.38 -14.70 11.85
CA GLU A 206 -25.96 -16.00 11.50
C GLU A 206 -24.91 -16.82 10.74
N LEU A 207 -24.59 -18.00 11.27
CA LEU A 207 -23.58 -18.88 10.70
C LEU A 207 -24.23 -19.97 9.84
N ASP A 208 -23.45 -20.49 8.90
CA ASP A 208 -23.88 -21.67 8.17
C ASP A 208 -24.18 -22.82 9.15
N GLY A 209 -25.30 -23.55 8.92
CA GLY A 209 -25.80 -24.58 9.84
C GLY A 209 -26.75 -24.06 10.94
N GLY A 210 -27.12 -22.77 10.94
CA GLY A 210 -28.21 -22.23 11.74
C GLY A 210 -27.83 -21.74 13.15
N ASP A 211 -26.55 -21.83 13.55
CA ASP A 211 -26.08 -21.24 14.81
C ASP A 211 -25.90 -19.73 14.68
N SER A 212 -25.84 -19.04 15.81
CA SER A 212 -25.56 -17.61 15.86
C SER A 212 -24.41 -17.28 16.80
N LEU A 213 -23.68 -16.19 16.49
CA LEU A 213 -22.61 -15.66 17.33
C LEU A 213 -22.93 -14.19 17.67
N ALA A 214 -23.05 -13.90 18.96
CA ALA A 214 -23.18 -12.55 19.46
C ALA A 214 -21.81 -11.98 19.88
N ALA A 215 -21.62 -10.68 19.68
CA ALA A 215 -20.46 -9.93 20.14
C ALA A 215 -20.86 -8.48 20.43
N ASP A 216 -19.98 -7.75 21.11
CA ASP A 216 -20.23 -6.34 21.44
C ASP A 216 -19.86 -5.42 20.26
N PHE A 217 -18.84 -5.82 19.52
CA PHE A 217 -18.31 -5.06 18.39
C PHE A 217 -17.93 -5.97 17.22
N PHE A 218 -18.08 -5.47 16.01
CA PHE A 218 -17.87 -6.26 14.79
C PHE A 218 -16.82 -5.58 13.90
N VAL A 219 -16.00 -6.40 13.24
CA VAL A 219 -15.07 -5.94 12.21
C VAL A 219 -15.42 -6.65 10.90
N ASP A 220 -15.79 -5.88 9.90
CA ASP A 220 -16.06 -6.39 8.56
C ASP A 220 -14.76 -6.47 7.77
N CYS A 221 -14.19 -7.67 7.66
CA CYS A 221 -13.07 -8.02 6.80
C CYS A 221 -13.50 -8.99 5.68
N SER A 222 -14.80 -8.99 5.33
CA SER A 222 -15.40 -9.92 4.36
C SER A 222 -15.04 -9.62 2.88
N GLY A 223 -14.08 -8.75 2.66
CA GLY A 223 -13.61 -8.40 1.32
C GLY A 223 -14.64 -7.58 0.54
N ALA A 224 -14.62 -7.71 -0.79
CA ALA A 224 -15.53 -6.96 -1.66
C ALA A 224 -17.03 -7.25 -1.43
N ALA A 225 -17.35 -8.33 -0.70
CA ALA A 225 -18.72 -8.65 -0.33
C ALA A 225 -19.33 -7.64 0.64
N SER A 226 -18.50 -6.96 1.47
CA SER A 226 -18.91 -5.96 2.48
C SER A 226 -20.16 -6.41 3.27
N LEU A 227 -20.08 -7.62 3.85
CA LEU A 227 -21.25 -8.32 4.42
C LEU A 227 -21.93 -7.52 5.52
N LEU A 228 -21.14 -6.86 6.38
CA LEU A 228 -21.69 -6.12 7.50
C LEU A 228 -21.89 -4.65 7.15
N ILE A 229 -20.83 -3.94 6.77
CA ILE A 229 -20.90 -2.50 6.54
C ILE A 229 -21.76 -2.13 5.34
N GLY A 230 -21.66 -2.91 4.26
CA GLY A 230 -22.39 -2.66 3.01
C GLY A 230 -23.77 -3.30 2.98
N ARG A 231 -23.87 -4.60 3.27
CA ARG A 231 -25.14 -5.32 3.10
C ARG A 231 -26.05 -5.19 4.33
N ALA A 232 -25.57 -5.47 5.53
CA ALA A 232 -26.40 -5.44 6.73
C ALA A 232 -26.69 -3.99 7.17
N LEU A 233 -25.67 -3.14 7.27
CA LEU A 233 -25.80 -1.76 7.74
C LEU A 233 -26.09 -0.74 6.63
N GLN A 234 -26.06 -1.16 5.38
CA GLN A 234 -26.44 -0.35 4.20
C GLN A 234 -25.69 0.99 4.12
N THR A 235 -24.43 1.02 4.55
CA THR A 235 -23.60 2.22 4.46
C THR A 235 -23.39 2.62 2.99
N PRO A 236 -23.67 3.88 2.60
CA PRO A 236 -23.53 4.31 1.22
C PRO A 236 -22.11 4.12 0.67
N TYR A 237 -21.99 3.80 -0.62
CA TYR A 237 -20.71 3.63 -1.30
C TYR A 237 -20.42 4.81 -2.22
N VAL A 238 -19.26 5.44 -2.05
CA VAL A 238 -18.76 6.55 -2.87
C VAL A 238 -17.90 5.97 -3.98
N SER A 239 -18.41 5.97 -5.19
CA SER A 239 -17.70 5.44 -6.37
C SER A 239 -16.63 6.41 -6.86
N PHE A 240 -15.46 5.86 -7.25
CA PHE A 240 -14.38 6.59 -7.91
C PHE A 240 -14.29 6.31 -9.42
N SER A 241 -15.26 5.56 -9.99
CA SER A 241 -15.26 5.16 -11.40
C SER A 241 -15.22 6.31 -12.41
N GLY A 242 -15.69 7.50 -12.02
CA GLY A 242 -15.56 8.71 -12.85
C GLY A 242 -14.12 9.26 -12.91
N MET A 243 -13.25 8.84 -12.02
CA MET A 243 -11.87 9.29 -11.92
C MET A 243 -10.87 8.19 -12.30
N LEU A 244 -11.17 6.93 -11.95
CA LEU A 244 -10.35 5.73 -12.18
C LEU A 244 -11.17 4.75 -13.03
N PHE A 245 -10.72 4.49 -14.24
CA PHE A 245 -11.47 3.72 -15.24
C PHE A 245 -11.23 2.20 -15.16
N ASN A 246 -10.19 1.77 -14.43
CA ASN A 246 -9.89 0.36 -14.26
C ASN A 246 -10.91 -0.29 -13.31
N ASP A 247 -11.65 -1.24 -13.84
CA ASP A 247 -12.71 -1.96 -13.14
C ASP A 247 -12.56 -3.48 -13.21
N ALA A 248 -11.50 -3.95 -13.86
CA ALA A 248 -11.18 -5.36 -14.00
C ALA A 248 -9.67 -5.63 -13.83
N ALA A 249 -9.35 -6.84 -13.43
CA ALA A 249 -7.98 -7.30 -13.31
C ALA A 249 -7.83 -8.75 -13.76
N ILE A 250 -6.65 -9.06 -14.29
CA ILE A 250 -6.21 -10.42 -14.58
C ILE A 250 -4.94 -10.66 -13.77
N ALA A 251 -4.85 -11.81 -13.11
CA ALA A 251 -3.66 -12.23 -12.40
C ALA A 251 -3.18 -13.59 -12.94
N LEU A 252 -1.88 -13.71 -13.16
CA LEU A 252 -1.21 -14.96 -13.48
C LEU A 252 0.13 -15.05 -12.74
N THR A 253 0.60 -16.27 -12.56
CA THR A 253 1.84 -16.53 -11.84
C THR A 253 2.70 -17.48 -12.65
N VAL A 254 3.97 -17.16 -12.80
CA VAL A 254 4.95 -18.02 -13.48
C VAL A 254 6.05 -18.45 -12.50
N PRO A 255 6.69 -19.60 -12.68
CA PRO A 255 7.89 -19.97 -11.91
C PRO A 255 8.95 -18.88 -12.01
N GLY A 256 9.68 -18.64 -10.93
CA GLY A 256 10.87 -17.78 -10.94
C GLY A 256 11.98 -18.42 -11.77
N ASP A 257 12.87 -17.60 -12.31
CA ASP A 257 14.11 -18.03 -12.94
C ASP A 257 15.32 -17.86 -11.99
N ASP A 258 16.50 -18.28 -12.41
CA ASP A 258 17.75 -18.12 -11.65
C ASP A 258 18.44 -16.77 -11.90
N GLY A 259 17.82 -15.89 -12.66
CA GLY A 259 18.33 -14.54 -12.95
C GLY A 259 18.38 -13.63 -11.71
N PRO A 260 18.87 -12.41 -11.87
CA PRO A 260 18.84 -11.39 -10.81
C PRO A 260 17.40 -11.20 -10.29
N LEU A 261 17.23 -11.13 -8.99
CA LEU A 261 15.94 -10.91 -8.33
C LEU A 261 15.77 -9.43 -8.01
N PRO A 262 15.00 -8.65 -8.79
CA PRO A 262 14.81 -7.22 -8.52
C PRO A 262 14.13 -6.99 -7.16
N SER A 263 14.60 -5.99 -6.41
CA SER A 263 13.93 -5.57 -5.18
C SER A 263 12.93 -4.42 -5.44
N GLN A 264 12.10 -4.58 -6.48
CA GLN A 264 11.10 -3.60 -6.89
C GLN A 264 9.85 -4.26 -7.48
N THR A 265 8.70 -3.62 -7.37
CA THR A 265 7.58 -3.87 -8.28
C THR A 265 7.84 -3.11 -9.57
N THR A 266 7.49 -3.68 -10.72
CA THR A 266 7.46 -2.93 -11.99
C THR A 266 6.01 -2.75 -12.43
N ALA A 267 5.60 -1.50 -12.69
CA ALA A 267 4.31 -1.13 -13.24
C ALA A 267 4.51 -0.67 -14.69
N THR A 268 4.09 -1.50 -15.64
CA THR A 268 4.26 -1.22 -17.07
C THR A 268 2.93 -0.84 -17.69
N THR A 269 2.89 0.28 -18.42
CA THR A 269 1.67 0.66 -19.16
C THR A 269 1.43 -0.29 -20.31
N LEU A 270 0.18 -0.74 -20.45
CA LEU A 270 -0.32 -1.45 -21.62
C LEU A 270 -1.36 -0.60 -22.35
N ARG A 271 -1.95 -1.13 -23.42
CA ARG A 271 -2.86 -0.35 -24.27
C ARG A 271 -4.14 0.09 -23.55
N HIS A 272 -4.64 -0.70 -22.60
CA HIS A 272 -5.94 -0.46 -21.95
C HIS A 272 -5.85 -0.41 -20.42
N GLY A 273 -4.65 -0.21 -19.87
CA GLY A 273 -4.37 -0.18 -18.45
C GLY A 273 -2.89 -0.32 -18.14
N TRP A 274 -2.54 -1.03 -17.07
CA TRP A 274 -1.16 -1.27 -16.68
C TRP A 274 -0.97 -2.66 -16.07
N ALA A 275 0.19 -3.26 -16.34
CA ALA A 275 0.59 -4.54 -15.80
C ALA A 275 1.58 -4.35 -14.64
N SER A 276 1.41 -5.16 -13.57
CA SER A 276 2.37 -5.29 -12.49
C SER A 276 3.23 -6.53 -12.66
N THR A 277 4.51 -6.43 -12.33
CA THR A 277 5.41 -7.55 -12.13
C THR A 277 5.91 -7.51 -10.69
N THR A 278 5.61 -8.57 -9.93
CA THR A 278 5.87 -8.70 -8.50
C THR A 278 6.72 -9.94 -8.25
N PRO A 279 8.05 -9.80 -8.05
CA PRO A 279 8.94 -10.95 -7.85
C PRO A 279 8.82 -11.49 -6.43
N LEU A 280 8.52 -12.79 -6.29
CA LEU A 280 8.61 -13.56 -5.05
C LEU A 280 9.90 -14.41 -5.04
N ALA A 281 10.19 -15.07 -3.92
CA ALA A 281 11.41 -15.87 -3.80
C ALA A 281 11.43 -17.06 -4.77
N SER A 282 10.28 -17.71 -5.00
CA SER A 282 10.15 -18.91 -5.85
C SER A 282 9.46 -18.68 -7.20
N ARG A 283 8.75 -17.56 -7.37
CA ARG A 283 7.89 -17.31 -8.54
C ARG A 283 7.73 -15.81 -8.81
N VAL A 284 7.13 -15.46 -9.94
CA VAL A 284 6.77 -14.09 -10.29
C VAL A 284 5.27 -13.99 -10.49
N GLY A 285 4.63 -13.07 -9.77
CA GLY A 285 3.24 -12.71 -9.98
C GLY A 285 3.11 -11.57 -10.98
N HIS A 286 2.15 -11.69 -11.88
CA HIS A 286 1.79 -10.64 -12.82
C HIS A 286 0.31 -10.30 -12.66
N GLY A 287 0.01 -9.00 -12.64
CA GLY A 287 -1.34 -8.47 -12.63
C GLY A 287 -1.56 -7.53 -13.81
N TYR A 288 -2.73 -7.51 -14.41
CA TYR A 288 -3.12 -6.50 -15.39
C TYR A 288 -4.41 -5.83 -14.92
N PHE A 289 -4.34 -4.56 -14.61
CA PHE A 289 -5.47 -3.71 -14.24
C PHE A 289 -5.90 -2.93 -15.48
N PHE A 290 -7.15 -3.12 -15.92
CA PHE A 290 -7.65 -2.58 -17.18
C PHE A 290 -9.10 -2.10 -17.07
N SER A 291 -9.53 -1.36 -18.09
CA SER A 291 -10.91 -0.87 -18.19
C SER A 291 -11.74 -1.78 -19.09
N SER A 292 -12.76 -2.43 -18.52
CA SER A 292 -13.70 -3.28 -19.28
C SER A 292 -14.54 -2.52 -20.30
N ALA A 293 -14.63 -1.19 -20.17
CA ALA A 293 -15.26 -0.33 -21.16
C ALA A 293 -14.43 -0.17 -22.45
N HIS A 294 -13.13 -0.48 -22.41
CA HIS A 294 -12.21 -0.28 -23.55
C HIS A 294 -11.69 -1.59 -24.16
N VAL A 295 -11.74 -2.70 -23.41
CA VAL A 295 -11.25 -4.00 -23.87
C VAL A 295 -12.02 -5.13 -23.19
N SER A 296 -12.30 -6.23 -23.92
CA SER A 296 -12.87 -7.43 -23.31
C SER A 296 -11.84 -8.18 -22.45
N ALA A 297 -12.30 -8.98 -21.50
CA ALA A 297 -11.41 -9.75 -20.61
C ALA A 297 -10.48 -10.69 -21.40
N ASP A 298 -10.98 -11.38 -22.43
CA ASP A 298 -10.16 -12.29 -23.27
C ASP A 298 -9.09 -11.53 -24.07
N ALA A 299 -9.43 -10.35 -24.61
CA ALA A 299 -8.46 -9.54 -25.34
C ALA A 299 -7.42 -8.93 -24.40
N ALA A 300 -7.82 -8.56 -23.16
CA ALA A 300 -6.90 -8.10 -22.13
C ALA A 300 -5.95 -9.22 -21.68
N GLU A 301 -6.44 -10.45 -21.51
CA GLU A 301 -5.57 -11.59 -21.20
C GLU A 301 -4.58 -11.85 -22.34
N THR A 302 -5.02 -11.80 -23.59
CA THR A 302 -4.16 -11.95 -24.76
C THR A 302 -3.09 -10.85 -24.80
N GLU A 303 -3.45 -9.61 -24.49
CA GLU A 303 -2.50 -8.48 -24.40
C GLU A 303 -1.45 -8.72 -23.31
N LEU A 304 -1.86 -9.13 -22.11
CA LEU A 304 -0.95 -9.45 -21.01
C LEU A 304 -0.01 -10.59 -21.38
N ARG A 305 -0.54 -11.70 -21.93
CA ARG A 305 0.26 -12.86 -22.34
C ARG A 305 1.26 -12.50 -23.46
N THR A 306 0.84 -11.67 -24.40
CA THR A 306 1.72 -11.15 -25.46
C THR A 306 2.86 -10.33 -24.86
N HIS A 307 2.54 -9.43 -23.94
CA HIS A 307 3.53 -8.60 -23.25
C HIS A 307 4.57 -9.43 -22.48
N LEU A 308 4.12 -10.52 -21.86
CA LEU A 308 4.96 -11.43 -21.08
C LEU A 308 5.65 -12.53 -21.90
N GLY A 309 5.34 -12.66 -23.20
CA GLY A 309 5.83 -13.79 -24.01
C GLY A 309 5.21 -15.14 -23.64
N LEU A 310 4.00 -15.15 -23.11
CA LEU A 310 3.32 -16.33 -22.53
C LEU A 310 2.10 -16.79 -23.34
N LEU A 311 1.98 -16.43 -24.63
CA LEU A 311 0.81 -16.78 -25.44
C LEU A 311 0.57 -18.29 -25.49
N ASP A 312 1.64 -19.07 -25.65
CA ASP A 312 1.57 -20.54 -25.77
C ASP A 312 1.86 -21.27 -24.44
N ALA A 313 2.02 -20.52 -23.33
CA ALA A 313 2.33 -21.11 -22.04
C ALA A 313 1.08 -21.67 -21.35
N ASP A 314 1.18 -22.87 -20.80
CA ASP A 314 0.13 -23.47 -19.95
C ASP A 314 0.16 -22.86 -18.54
N VAL A 315 -0.33 -21.63 -18.44
CA VAL A 315 -0.44 -20.88 -17.20
C VAL A 315 -1.88 -20.40 -17.03
N SER A 316 -2.50 -20.76 -15.91
CA SER A 316 -3.88 -20.35 -15.61
C SER A 316 -3.93 -18.87 -15.25
N ALA A 317 -4.85 -18.13 -15.86
CA ALA A 317 -5.17 -16.77 -15.52
C ALA A 317 -6.41 -16.72 -14.62
N ARG A 318 -6.45 -15.75 -13.70
CA ARG A 318 -7.60 -15.44 -12.87
C ARG A 318 -8.13 -14.09 -13.21
N HIS A 319 -9.41 -14.01 -13.43
CA HIS A 319 -10.13 -12.78 -13.73
C HIS A 319 -10.86 -12.31 -12.49
N ALA A 320 -10.80 -11.01 -12.22
CA ALA A 320 -11.48 -10.37 -11.12
C ALA A 320 -12.09 -9.04 -11.57
N GLN A 321 -13.23 -8.71 -10.99
CA GLN A 321 -13.78 -7.37 -11.09
C GLN A 321 -13.34 -6.53 -9.91
N ALA A 322 -13.12 -5.25 -10.13
CA ALA A 322 -12.71 -4.28 -9.13
C ALA A 322 -13.64 -3.08 -9.16
N ARG A 323 -14.12 -2.66 -8.02
CA ARG A 323 -14.96 -1.47 -7.90
C ARG A 323 -14.18 -0.41 -7.14
N ALA A 324 -13.56 0.51 -7.87
CA ALA A 324 -12.87 1.64 -7.24
C ALA A 324 -13.85 2.53 -6.47
N GLY A 325 -13.53 2.79 -5.21
CA GLY A 325 -14.38 3.57 -4.32
C GLY A 325 -14.19 3.20 -2.86
N ARG A 326 -15.01 3.79 -1.99
CA ARG A 326 -15.04 3.50 -0.56
C ARG A 326 -16.44 3.66 0.01
N HIS A 327 -16.71 3.07 1.16
CA HIS A 327 -17.91 3.44 1.91
C HIS A 327 -17.81 4.88 2.43
N ALA A 328 -18.95 5.55 2.56
CA ALA A 328 -19.01 6.91 3.10
C ALA A 328 -18.57 6.98 4.56
N ALA A 329 -18.79 5.88 5.30
CA ALA A 329 -18.30 5.68 6.65
C ALA A 329 -17.67 4.28 6.76
N HIS A 330 -16.48 4.22 7.35
CA HIS A 330 -15.78 2.96 7.65
C HIS A 330 -16.18 2.40 9.01
N TRP A 331 -16.58 3.26 9.92
CA TRP A 331 -17.18 2.92 11.20
C TRP A 331 -18.62 3.40 11.24
N HIS A 332 -19.55 2.46 11.23
CA HIS A 332 -20.96 2.71 11.36
C HIS A 332 -21.54 1.86 12.49
N ARG A 333 -22.23 2.47 13.47
CA ARG A 333 -22.78 1.83 14.67
C ARG A 333 -21.69 1.05 15.43
N ASN A 334 -21.91 -0.23 15.73
CA ASN A 334 -20.94 -1.12 16.37
C ASN A 334 -20.11 -1.96 15.39
N CYS A 335 -19.90 -1.46 14.17
CA CYS A 335 -19.14 -2.16 13.14
C CYS A 335 -18.12 -1.25 12.45
N VAL A 336 -16.89 -1.76 12.27
CA VAL A 336 -15.82 -1.13 11.46
C VAL A 336 -15.50 -2.02 10.28
N ALA A 337 -15.43 -1.44 9.08
CA ALA A 337 -14.93 -2.13 7.88
C ALA A 337 -13.41 -1.95 7.76
N ILE A 338 -12.69 -3.05 7.45
CA ILE A 338 -11.24 -3.05 7.25
C ILE A 338 -10.87 -3.90 6.03
N GLY A 339 -9.94 -3.41 5.20
CA GLY A 339 -9.55 -4.04 3.95
C GLY A 339 -10.54 -3.75 2.83
N ARG A 340 -10.77 -4.71 1.93
CA ARG A 340 -11.64 -4.51 0.76
C ARG A 340 -13.10 -4.26 1.09
N SER A 341 -13.54 -4.58 2.29
CA SER A 341 -14.88 -4.22 2.76
C SER A 341 -15.04 -2.72 3.00
N GLN A 342 -13.97 -2.00 3.33
CA GLN A 342 -14.00 -0.54 3.46
C GLN A 342 -13.99 0.19 2.12
N GLY A 343 -13.42 -0.41 1.07
CA GLY A 343 -13.26 0.17 -0.26
C GLY A 343 -12.08 -0.42 -1.00
N PHE A 344 -11.86 0.05 -2.22
CA PHE A 344 -10.78 -0.40 -3.10
C PHE A 344 -10.24 0.76 -3.95
N ILE A 345 -8.93 0.83 -4.06
CA ILE A 345 -8.18 1.62 -5.02
C ILE A 345 -7.15 0.68 -5.64
N GLU A 346 -6.98 0.74 -6.97
CA GLU A 346 -6.01 -0.09 -7.66
C GLU A 346 -4.60 0.02 -7.04
N PRO A 347 -3.85 -1.10 -6.92
CA PRO A 347 -2.65 -1.16 -6.08
C PRO A 347 -1.40 -0.60 -6.76
N LEU A 348 -1.52 0.50 -7.51
CA LEU A 348 -0.41 1.11 -8.25
C LEU A 348 0.78 1.48 -7.35
N GLN A 349 0.52 1.82 -6.08
CA GLN A 349 1.52 2.16 -5.07
C GLN A 349 1.47 1.24 -3.84
N ALA A 350 0.89 0.03 -3.97
CA ALA A 350 0.80 -0.96 -2.89
C ALA A 350 0.14 -0.45 -1.60
N GLY A 351 -0.91 0.39 -1.72
CA GLY A 351 -1.56 1.04 -0.58
C GLY A 351 -2.56 0.17 0.20
N GLU A 352 -2.95 -1.02 -0.29
CA GLU A 352 -4.05 -1.80 0.30
C GLU A 352 -3.77 -2.17 1.77
N LEU A 353 -2.59 -2.73 2.06
CA LEU A 353 -2.22 -3.05 3.44
C LEU A 353 -2.01 -1.82 4.33
N LEU A 354 -1.63 -0.68 3.76
CA LEU A 354 -1.56 0.57 4.51
C LEU A 354 -2.95 0.96 5.05
N PHE A 355 -4.00 0.83 4.23
CA PHE A 355 -5.37 1.10 4.68
C PHE A 355 -5.80 0.15 5.80
N VAL A 356 -5.48 -1.15 5.67
CA VAL A 356 -5.74 -2.16 6.71
C VAL A 356 -5.05 -1.77 8.01
N GLN A 357 -3.76 -1.48 7.97
CA GLN A 357 -2.97 -1.14 9.15
C GLN A 357 -3.47 0.14 9.84
N ARG A 358 -3.79 1.17 9.07
CA ARG A 358 -4.34 2.42 9.60
C ARG A 358 -5.70 2.23 10.25
N ALA A 359 -6.59 1.51 9.60
CA ALA A 359 -7.92 1.25 10.14
C ALA A 359 -7.84 0.39 11.41
N ALA A 360 -7.03 -0.69 11.40
CA ALA A 360 -6.87 -1.56 12.55
C ALA A 360 -6.19 -0.86 13.74
N ALA A 361 -5.13 -0.07 13.49
CA ALA A 361 -4.46 0.70 14.54
C ALA A 361 -5.39 1.77 15.14
N SER A 362 -6.17 2.46 14.30
CA SER A 362 -7.17 3.43 14.78
C SER A 362 -8.28 2.77 15.58
N LEU A 363 -8.70 1.55 15.21
CA LEU A 363 -9.67 0.78 15.97
C LEU A 363 -9.11 0.40 17.35
N VAL A 364 -7.87 -0.13 17.41
CA VAL A 364 -7.20 -0.46 18.69
C VAL A 364 -7.16 0.77 19.59
N ASP A 365 -6.75 1.92 19.07
CA ASP A 365 -6.62 3.17 19.82
C ASP A 365 -7.98 3.67 20.38
N VAL A 366 -9.06 3.54 19.59
CA VAL A 366 -10.44 3.85 20.03
C VAL A 366 -10.88 2.92 21.16
N LEU A 367 -10.66 1.62 21.01
CA LEU A 367 -11.05 0.62 22.01
C LEU A 367 -10.24 0.77 23.30
N GLU A 368 -8.94 1.06 23.21
CA GLU A 368 -8.07 1.33 24.37
C GLU A 368 -8.51 2.55 25.17
N ARG A 369 -9.00 3.60 24.49
CA ARG A 369 -9.55 4.78 25.14
C ARG A 369 -10.97 4.56 25.70
N GLY A 370 -11.66 3.53 25.24
CA GLY A 370 -13.06 3.28 25.59
C GLY A 370 -14.03 4.34 25.06
N ASP A 371 -13.58 5.14 24.05
CA ASP A 371 -14.41 6.20 23.46
C ASP A 371 -15.10 5.70 22.19
N LEU A 372 -16.33 5.20 22.35
CA LEU A 372 -17.18 4.75 21.25
C LEU A 372 -18.23 5.79 20.82
N GLY A 373 -18.07 7.03 21.27
CA GLY A 373 -19.01 8.12 21.00
C GLY A 373 -18.98 8.63 19.57
N ASP A 374 -19.95 9.47 19.23
CA ASP A 374 -20.09 10.03 17.87
C ASP A 374 -18.89 10.87 17.44
N GLY A 375 -18.24 11.55 18.39
CA GLY A 375 -17.02 12.33 18.13
C GLY A 375 -15.85 11.45 17.66
N ALA A 376 -15.58 10.35 18.37
CA ALA A 376 -14.54 9.39 17.99
C ALA A 376 -14.86 8.71 16.66
N ARG A 377 -16.13 8.34 16.44
CA ARG A 377 -16.60 7.77 15.16
C ARG A 377 -16.41 8.72 14.00
N ALA A 378 -16.76 10.00 14.19
CA ALA A 378 -16.58 11.03 13.18
C ALA A 378 -15.09 11.25 12.86
N ALA A 379 -14.22 11.32 13.85
CA ALA A 379 -12.77 11.46 13.68
C ALA A 379 -12.15 10.27 12.95
N PHE A 380 -12.54 9.03 13.33
CA PHE A 380 -12.11 7.80 12.65
C PHE A 380 -12.48 7.81 11.16
N ASN A 381 -13.75 8.09 10.85
CA ASN A 381 -14.24 8.14 9.48
C ASN A 381 -13.57 9.25 8.67
N HIS A 382 -13.39 10.43 9.26
CA HIS A 382 -12.71 11.56 8.61
C HIS A 382 -11.27 11.20 8.24
N GLY A 383 -10.51 10.62 9.17
CA GLY A 383 -9.11 10.25 8.95
C GLY A 383 -8.94 9.21 7.83
N LEU A 384 -9.76 8.14 7.83
CA LEU A 384 -9.68 7.12 6.78
C LEU A 384 -10.22 7.60 5.43
N ASN A 385 -11.28 8.39 5.42
CA ASN A 385 -11.77 9.02 4.19
C ASN A 385 -10.71 9.91 3.56
N ALA A 386 -10.07 10.77 4.36
CA ALA A 386 -9.01 11.67 3.88
C ALA A 386 -7.81 10.90 3.33
N LEU A 387 -7.39 9.80 4.00
CA LEU A 387 -6.32 8.93 3.54
C LEU A 387 -6.67 8.29 2.18
N MET A 388 -7.85 7.66 2.06
CA MET A 388 -8.25 6.99 0.82
C MET A 388 -8.46 8.01 -0.32
N ASP A 389 -9.07 9.16 -0.05
CA ASP A 389 -9.27 10.20 -1.06
C ASP A 389 -7.94 10.77 -1.55
N GLY A 390 -6.95 10.95 -0.65
CA GLY A 390 -5.61 11.41 -1.05
C GLY A 390 -4.83 10.38 -1.86
N VAL A 391 -4.89 9.09 -1.50
CA VAL A 391 -4.29 8.01 -2.30
C VAL A 391 -4.99 7.88 -3.66
N ARG A 392 -6.33 7.99 -3.71
CA ARG A 392 -7.07 8.07 -5.00
C ARG A 392 -6.53 9.19 -5.87
N ASP A 393 -6.36 10.40 -5.33
CA ASP A 393 -5.89 11.55 -6.08
C ASP A 393 -4.45 11.34 -6.60
N TYR A 394 -3.61 10.70 -5.81
CA TYR A 394 -2.27 10.34 -6.23
C TYR A 394 -2.27 9.32 -7.39
N VAL A 395 -3.13 8.30 -7.33
CA VAL A 395 -3.29 7.34 -8.43
C VAL A 395 -3.86 8.02 -9.68
N VAL A 396 -4.89 8.86 -9.53
CA VAL A 396 -5.48 9.65 -10.64
C VAL A 396 -4.43 10.54 -11.30
N ALA A 397 -3.51 11.12 -10.53
CA ALA A 397 -2.45 11.95 -11.07
C ALA A 397 -1.54 11.18 -12.04
N HIS A 398 -1.21 9.91 -11.76
CA HIS A 398 -0.41 9.07 -12.68
C HIS A 398 -1.06 8.99 -14.07
N TYR A 399 -2.39 8.85 -14.12
CA TYR A 399 -3.14 8.82 -15.38
C TYR A 399 -3.24 10.18 -16.04
N LYS A 400 -3.32 11.24 -15.26
CA LYS A 400 -3.54 12.59 -15.78
C LYS A 400 -2.28 13.24 -16.35
N VAL A 401 -1.11 12.94 -15.77
CA VAL A 401 0.13 13.66 -16.11
C VAL A 401 1.07 12.91 -17.06
N ASN A 402 0.77 11.65 -17.40
CA ASN A 402 1.67 10.80 -18.19
C ASN A 402 1.82 11.20 -19.68
N GLY A 403 0.89 11.98 -20.22
CA GLY A 403 0.93 12.48 -21.60
C GLY A 403 0.57 11.45 -22.68
N ARG A 404 0.17 10.21 -22.30
CA ARG A 404 -0.18 9.15 -23.27
C ARG A 404 -1.52 9.43 -23.97
N THR A 405 -1.54 9.18 -25.29
CA THR A 405 -2.73 9.31 -26.15
C THR A 405 -2.78 8.23 -27.24
N ASP A 406 -1.99 7.19 -27.09
CA ASP A 406 -1.76 6.15 -28.09
C ASP A 406 -2.89 5.11 -28.18
N SER A 407 -3.88 5.14 -27.28
CA SER A 407 -5.10 4.34 -27.34
C SER A 407 -6.33 5.17 -26.94
N ASP A 408 -7.54 4.62 -27.17
CA ASP A 408 -8.79 5.25 -26.73
C ASP A 408 -8.83 5.37 -25.20
N TYR A 409 -8.35 4.36 -24.49
CA TYR A 409 -8.22 4.35 -23.05
C TYR A 409 -7.34 5.49 -22.53
N TRP A 410 -6.13 5.67 -23.10
CA TRP A 410 -5.22 6.73 -22.67
C TRP A 410 -5.73 8.11 -23.05
N ARG A 411 -6.37 8.26 -24.24
CA ARG A 411 -7.04 9.51 -24.62
C ARG A 411 -8.18 9.88 -23.68
N ALA A 412 -8.99 8.89 -23.27
CA ALA A 412 -10.05 9.10 -22.30
C ALA A 412 -9.52 9.56 -20.93
N ASN A 413 -8.43 8.96 -20.44
CA ASN A 413 -7.77 9.38 -19.19
C ASN A 413 -7.21 10.80 -19.31
N ALA A 414 -6.52 11.13 -20.40
CA ALA A 414 -5.96 12.47 -20.64
C ALA A 414 -7.05 13.54 -20.70
N ALA A 415 -8.20 13.23 -21.34
CA ALA A 415 -9.34 14.13 -21.46
C ALA A 415 -10.20 14.23 -20.19
N ASN A 416 -10.03 13.30 -19.23
CA ASN A 416 -10.86 13.27 -18.03
C ASN A 416 -10.68 14.53 -17.18
N THR A 417 -11.80 15.22 -16.93
CA THR A 417 -11.87 16.44 -16.10
C THR A 417 -12.41 16.19 -14.69
N ALA A 418 -12.82 14.96 -14.39
CA ALA A 418 -13.32 14.57 -13.07
C ALA A 418 -12.14 14.44 -12.08
N LEU A 419 -11.58 15.57 -11.68
CA LEU A 419 -10.52 15.65 -10.67
C LEU A 419 -11.09 16.25 -9.38
N SER A 420 -10.60 15.78 -8.25
CA SER A 420 -10.95 16.37 -6.96
C SER A 420 -10.44 17.82 -6.85
N PRO A 421 -11.09 18.68 -6.04
CA PRO A 421 -10.58 20.03 -5.82
C PRO A 421 -9.15 20.08 -5.28
N PRO A 422 -8.72 19.23 -4.29
CA PRO A 422 -7.34 19.18 -3.84
C PRO A 422 -6.34 18.85 -4.96
N LEU A 423 -6.61 17.83 -5.80
CA LEU A 423 -5.76 17.48 -6.91
C LEU A 423 -5.68 18.61 -7.95
N GLN A 424 -6.80 19.23 -8.30
CA GLN A 424 -6.81 20.39 -9.20
C GLN A 424 -5.93 21.51 -8.67
N GLN A 425 -6.03 21.81 -7.37
CA GLN A 425 -5.25 22.87 -6.76
C GLN A 425 -3.77 22.53 -6.72
N LEU A 426 -3.39 21.29 -6.39
CA LEU A 426 -2.00 20.83 -6.44
C LEU A 426 -1.40 21.00 -7.83
N LEU A 427 -2.10 20.53 -8.87
CA LEU A 427 -1.63 20.65 -10.25
C LEU A 427 -1.53 22.11 -10.70
N ARG A 428 -2.48 22.98 -10.34
CA ARG A 428 -2.38 24.43 -10.63
C ARG A 428 -1.17 25.05 -9.94
N THR A 429 -0.89 24.69 -8.68
CA THR A 429 0.30 25.17 -7.94
C THR A 429 1.57 24.74 -8.64
N TRP A 430 1.66 23.48 -9.07
CA TRP A 430 2.80 22.94 -9.83
C TRP A 430 3.03 23.71 -11.14
N PHE A 431 1.98 23.85 -11.97
CA PHE A 431 2.08 24.56 -13.27
C PHE A 431 2.25 26.08 -13.13
N ALA A 432 1.99 26.64 -11.95
CA ALA A 432 2.35 28.02 -11.61
C ALA A 432 3.78 28.15 -11.08
N SER A 433 4.61 27.11 -11.19
CA SER A 433 6.00 27.06 -10.70
C SER A 433 6.13 27.33 -9.20
N GLN A 434 5.10 26.97 -8.41
CA GLN A 434 5.10 27.14 -6.97
C GLN A 434 5.40 25.82 -6.25
N PRO A 435 6.05 25.85 -5.06
CA PRO A 435 6.31 24.66 -4.27
C PRO A 435 5.00 24.06 -3.75
N ILE A 436 4.84 22.73 -3.93
CA ILE A 436 3.63 21.99 -3.50
C ILE A 436 3.72 21.46 -2.06
N ALA A 437 4.93 21.33 -1.50
CA ALA A 437 5.13 20.78 -0.16
C ALA A 437 4.30 21.48 0.93
N PRO A 438 4.25 22.81 1.03
CA PRO A 438 3.45 23.46 2.07
C PRO A 438 1.96 23.11 2.03
N GLY A 439 1.38 22.94 0.84
CA GLY A 439 -0.02 22.56 0.69
C GLY A 439 -0.30 21.09 1.02
N ILE A 440 0.71 20.21 0.86
CA ILE A 440 0.63 18.81 1.27
C ILE A 440 0.77 18.70 2.79
N ASP A 441 1.77 19.37 3.37
CA ASP A 441 2.09 19.31 4.81
C ASP A 441 0.94 19.84 5.68
N ASN A 442 0.21 20.85 5.20
CA ASN A 442 -0.97 21.39 5.90
C ASN A 442 -2.30 20.73 5.50
N GLY A 443 -2.29 19.71 4.63
CA GLY A 443 -3.47 18.98 4.20
C GLY A 443 -4.33 19.67 3.13
N THR A 444 -3.96 20.85 2.64
CA THR A 444 -4.73 21.58 1.61
C THR A 444 -4.85 20.79 0.30
N PHE A 445 -3.82 20.04 -0.06
CA PHE A 445 -3.78 19.21 -1.28
C PHE A 445 -4.15 17.74 -1.01
N GLY A 446 -4.79 17.45 0.12
CA GLY A 446 -5.13 16.11 0.55
C GLY A 446 -4.03 15.50 1.45
N THR A 447 -4.30 14.30 1.93
CA THR A 447 -3.41 13.52 2.80
C THR A 447 -3.12 12.16 2.16
N GLY A 448 -2.26 11.35 2.78
CA GLY A 448 -2.02 9.96 2.35
C GLY A 448 -0.78 9.75 1.50
N CYS A 449 -0.22 10.79 0.86
CA CYS A 449 1.05 10.71 0.14
C CYS A 449 1.96 11.87 0.53
N ALA A 450 3.22 11.55 0.85
CA ALA A 450 4.22 12.56 1.22
C ALA A 450 4.57 13.47 0.05
N ALA A 451 5.02 14.69 0.33
CA ALA A 451 5.44 15.66 -0.69
C ALA A 451 6.50 15.08 -1.65
N LEU A 452 7.47 14.32 -1.11
CA LEU A 452 8.50 13.67 -1.93
C LEU A 452 7.92 12.74 -3.00
N SER A 453 6.86 11.98 -2.68
CA SER A 453 6.19 11.11 -3.65
C SER A 453 5.61 11.90 -4.83
N TRP A 454 4.99 13.04 -4.55
CA TRP A 454 4.47 13.94 -5.58
C TRP A 454 5.58 14.54 -6.45
N TYR A 455 6.68 14.97 -5.83
CA TYR A 455 7.85 15.45 -6.57
C TYR A 455 8.46 14.35 -7.44
N CYS A 456 8.59 13.13 -6.95
CA CYS A 456 9.07 11.98 -7.72
C CYS A 456 8.16 11.66 -8.91
N LEU A 457 6.83 11.68 -8.73
CA LEU A 457 5.88 11.47 -9.81
C LEU A 457 6.01 12.56 -10.90
N LEU A 458 5.84 13.82 -10.51
CA LEU A 458 5.76 14.92 -11.48
C LEU A 458 7.09 15.15 -12.20
N ALA A 459 8.20 15.05 -11.48
CA ALA A 459 9.54 15.12 -12.08
C ALA A 459 9.90 13.85 -12.86
N GLY A 460 9.46 12.67 -12.39
CA GLY A 460 9.75 11.38 -13.03
C GLY A 460 9.08 11.21 -14.39
N VAL A 461 7.87 11.74 -14.58
CA VAL A 461 7.22 11.79 -15.91
C VAL A 461 7.62 13.03 -16.73
N GLY A 462 8.48 13.88 -16.19
CA GLY A 462 9.00 15.07 -16.88
C GLY A 462 7.96 16.16 -17.10
N VAL A 463 6.95 16.26 -16.24
CA VAL A 463 5.89 17.27 -16.36
C VAL A 463 6.33 18.55 -15.67
N PHE A 464 6.83 19.49 -16.47
CA PHE A 464 7.23 20.82 -16.02
C PHE A 464 6.51 21.91 -16.85
N PRO A 465 6.30 23.13 -16.29
CA PRO A 465 5.80 24.26 -17.04
C PRO A 465 6.72 24.56 -18.24
N GLU A 466 6.13 24.93 -19.37
CA GLU A 466 6.87 25.42 -20.54
C GLU A 466 7.23 26.89 -20.30
N LEU A 467 8.44 27.12 -19.81
CA LEU A 467 8.99 28.45 -19.58
C LEU A 467 10.14 28.72 -20.54
N PRO A 468 10.42 29.99 -20.87
CA PRO A 468 11.65 30.36 -21.58
C PRO A 468 12.86 29.81 -20.82
N PRO A 469 13.85 29.23 -21.53
CA PRO A 469 15.08 28.74 -20.89
C PRO A 469 15.76 29.85 -20.09
N GLN A 470 16.12 29.53 -18.85
CA GLN A 470 16.93 30.40 -17.99
C GLN A 470 18.31 29.79 -17.80
N ASP A 471 19.32 30.67 -17.69
CA ASP A 471 20.69 30.23 -17.41
C ASP A 471 20.75 29.46 -16.07
N ALA A 472 21.28 28.25 -16.14
CA ALA A 472 21.41 27.36 -14.97
C ALA A 472 22.53 27.79 -13.99
N ASN A 473 23.07 29.01 -14.10
CA ASN A 473 24.25 29.50 -13.38
C ASN A 473 24.15 29.23 -11.85
N GLY A 474 24.78 28.12 -11.42
CA GLY A 474 24.82 27.70 -10.01
C GLY A 474 23.51 27.17 -9.40
N ALA A 475 22.43 27.01 -10.20
CA ALA A 475 21.13 26.57 -9.69
C ALA A 475 21.08 25.06 -9.41
N GLY A 476 21.88 24.24 -10.11
CA GLY A 476 21.87 22.78 -10.02
C GLY A 476 22.67 22.23 -8.84
N ALA A 477 22.32 21.01 -8.42
CA ALA A 477 23.08 20.22 -7.46
C ALA A 477 24.33 19.58 -8.11
N ASP A 478 25.31 19.24 -7.30
CA ASP A 478 26.48 18.44 -7.71
C ASP A 478 26.08 16.98 -7.98
N LEU A 479 25.73 16.68 -9.22
CA LEU A 479 25.39 15.32 -9.64
C LEU A 479 26.59 14.37 -9.61
N ALA A 480 27.81 14.86 -9.79
CA ALA A 480 29.00 14.02 -9.76
C ALA A 480 29.24 13.45 -8.36
N GLY A 481 29.02 14.26 -7.32
CA GLY A 481 29.08 13.80 -5.93
C GLY A 481 27.99 12.77 -5.60
N ILE A 482 26.77 12.94 -6.13
CA ILE A 482 25.66 11.99 -5.95
C ILE A 482 25.98 10.68 -6.69
N ASP A 483 26.42 10.73 -7.94
CA ASP A 483 26.80 9.55 -8.73
C ASP A 483 27.93 8.77 -8.03
N ASP A 484 28.93 9.47 -7.48
CA ASP A 484 30.03 8.85 -6.72
C ASP A 484 29.53 8.17 -5.43
N LEU A 485 28.64 8.83 -4.69
CA LEU A 485 28.01 8.27 -3.50
C LEU A 485 27.25 6.97 -3.84
N ILE A 486 26.38 7.00 -4.84
CA ILE A 486 25.61 5.83 -5.27
C ILE A 486 26.55 4.70 -5.73
N ARG A 487 27.53 5.02 -6.58
CA ARG A 487 28.50 4.04 -7.11
C ARG A 487 29.30 3.34 -6.01
N ARG A 488 29.77 4.08 -5.01
CA ARG A 488 30.57 3.53 -3.89
C ARG A 488 29.73 2.77 -2.88
N SER A 489 28.49 3.18 -2.67
CA SER A 489 27.63 2.60 -1.64
C SER A 489 26.89 1.35 -2.11
N THR A 490 26.50 1.27 -3.38
CA THR A 490 25.76 0.13 -3.95
C THR A 490 26.43 -1.24 -3.69
N PRO A 491 27.77 -1.41 -3.80
CA PRO A 491 28.42 -2.70 -3.53
C PRO A 491 28.29 -3.22 -2.10
N ASN A 492 27.91 -2.37 -1.12
CA ASN A 492 27.66 -2.80 0.25
C ASN A 492 26.36 -3.60 0.41
N PHE A 493 25.48 -3.54 -0.58
CA PHE A 493 24.22 -4.26 -0.60
C PHE A 493 24.42 -5.61 -1.30
N PRO A 494 24.10 -6.74 -0.63
CA PRO A 494 24.35 -8.08 -1.17
C PRO A 494 23.39 -8.44 -2.30
N ASP A 495 23.72 -9.50 -3.05
CA ASP A 495 22.78 -10.13 -3.97
C ASP A 495 21.49 -10.52 -3.24
N HIS A 496 20.35 -10.21 -3.84
CA HIS A 496 19.04 -10.37 -3.20
C HIS A 496 18.70 -11.83 -2.92
N ARG A 497 18.93 -12.75 -3.90
CA ARG A 497 18.66 -14.18 -3.70
C ARG A 497 19.58 -14.80 -2.64
N ALA A 498 20.86 -14.45 -2.68
CA ALA A 498 21.82 -14.94 -1.69
C ALA A 498 21.45 -14.46 -0.28
N TRP A 499 21.00 -13.21 -0.16
CA TRP A 499 20.55 -12.66 1.12
C TRP A 499 19.31 -13.37 1.65
N LEU A 500 18.28 -13.63 0.81
CA LEU A 500 17.07 -14.33 1.23
C LEU A 500 17.33 -15.75 1.74
N ARG A 501 18.34 -16.44 1.17
CA ARG A 501 18.75 -17.78 1.64
C ARG A 501 19.42 -17.77 3.02
N ALA A 502 19.90 -16.64 3.46
CA ALA A 502 20.70 -16.48 4.66
C ALA A 502 20.19 -15.33 5.56
N ILE A 503 18.87 -15.03 5.52
CA ILE A 503 18.31 -13.93 6.34
C ILE A 503 18.76 -14.11 7.78
N PRO A 504 19.64 -13.24 8.31
CA PRO A 504 20.09 -13.35 9.69
C PRO A 504 18.96 -12.93 10.62
N PRO A 505 18.86 -13.56 11.82
CA PRO A 505 17.99 -13.05 12.89
C PRO A 505 18.29 -11.56 13.13
N HIS A 506 17.30 -10.83 13.58
CA HIS A 506 17.40 -9.39 13.83
C HIS A 506 18.52 -9.15 14.87
N ALA A 507 19.73 -8.80 14.44
CA ALA A 507 20.71 -8.24 15.36
C ALA A 507 20.18 -6.88 15.82
N GLU A 508 20.23 -6.60 17.13
CA GLU A 508 19.93 -5.27 17.69
C GLU A 508 20.76 -4.23 16.93
N ARG A 509 20.15 -3.60 15.94
CA ARG A 509 20.75 -2.45 15.27
C ARG A 509 20.46 -1.22 16.11
N ILE A 510 21.48 -0.46 16.39
CA ILE A 510 21.37 0.82 17.08
C ILE A 510 20.53 1.73 16.18
N ASP A 511 19.24 1.87 16.50
CA ASP A 511 18.39 2.85 15.88
C ASP A 511 18.80 4.24 16.40
N LEU A 512 19.61 4.91 15.62
CA LEU A 512 20.09 6.26 15.94
C LEU A 512 18.95 7.29 16.10
N ARG A 513 17.71 6.94 15.73
CA ARG A 513 16.50 7.76 15.95
C ARG A 513 15.81 7.49 17.29
N ARG A 514 16.18 6.41 18.01
CA ARG A 514 15.66 6.17 19.36
C ARG A 514 16.37 7.08 20.35
N ARG A 515 15.77 8.23 20.65
CA ARG A 515 16.01 8.87 21.95
C ARG A 515 15.34 8.02 23.03
N PRO A 516 16.01 7.75 24.16
CA PRO A 516 15.39 6.99 25.25
C PRO A 516 14.30 7.85 25.88
N SER A 517 13.04 7.57 25.58
CA SER A 517 11.88 8.06 26.31
C SER A 517 10.76 7.02 26.20
N ASP A 518 10.07 6.78 27.32
CA ASP A 518 8.95 5.84 27.48
C ASP A 518 7.73 6.09 26.56
N ALA A 519 7.86 7.01 25.61
CA ALA A 519 6.88 7.30 24.56
C ALA A 519 7.04 6.43 23.29
N GLY A 520 8.02 5.52 23.23
CA GLY A 520 8.42 4.80 22.00
C GLY A 520 7.36 3.88 21.38
N ARG A 521 6.42 3.35 22.16
CA ARG A 521 5.32 2.52 21.60
C ARG A 521 4.26 3.34 20.86
N ARG A 522 4.06 4.60 21.22
CA ARG A 522 3.08 5.48 20.55
C ARG A 522 3.63 6.11 19.26
N ALA A 523 4.94 6.34 19.19
CA ALA A 523 5.56 6.98 18.02
C ALA A 523 5.61 6.03 16.79
N THR A 524 5.77 4.71 16.98
CA THR A 524 5.86 3.76 15.88
C THR A 524 4.53 3.58 15.15
N LEU A 525 3.39 3.65 15.87
CA LEU A 525 2.05 3.60 15.28
C LEU A 525 1.59 4.96 14.72
N GLY A 526 2.16 6.08 15.17
CA GLY A 526 1.86 7.43 14.70
C GLY A 526 2.65 7.90 13.48
N ALA A 527 3.74 7.20 13.13
CA ALA A 527 4.59 7.49 11.96
C ALA A 527 4.26 6.62 10.73
N LEU A 528 3.25 5.75 10.85
CA LEU A 528 2.70 4.94 9.75
C LEU A 528 1.72 5.73 8.90
#